data_44254888ebc0223cd08d5bd93aa7cf5f
#
_entry.id   44254888ebc0223cd08d5bd93aa7cf5f
#
_cell.length_a   1.000
_cell.length_b   1.000
_cell.length_c   1.000
_cell.angle_alpha   90.00
_cell.angle_beta   90.00
_cell.angle_gamma   90.00
#
_symmetry.space_group_name_H-M   'P 1'
#
loop_
_entity.id
_entity.type
_entity.pdbx_description
1 polymer ?
#
loop_
_entity_poly.entity_id
_entity_poly.type
_entity_poly.pdbx_seq_one_letter_code
_entity_poly.pdbx_strand_id
1 'polypeptide(L)'
;ADAVRAQAVAQGYAEREVFEADGRSFDWAALEASFRAPSLFASRRVIEVRLPSAKPGKEGAAVLSAFCEQPPDDVLLLVTGNEWSRQHGGKWSEAIAGVGCMVVAWAIKPHEISGWIEQRLRSRGLAADREAVQLLADRVEGNLLAAAQEVDKLVLLADDTRLDAARMQEL
;
A
#
# COMPACT_ATOMS: atom_id res chain seq x y z
N ALA A 1 -0.86 -1.38 -0.88
CA ALA A 1 -0.25 -2.34 -1.81
C ALA A 1 -0.82 -3.76 -1.63
N ASP A 2 -0.90 -4.31 -0.39
CA ASP A 2 -1.32 -5.71 -0.15
C ASP A 2 -2.75 -6.00 -0.61
N ALA A 3 -3.69 -5.11 -0.34
CA ALA A 3 -5.07 -5.25 -0.83
C ALA A 3 -5.14 -5.30 -2.37
N VAL A 4 -4.31 -4.51 -3.06
CA VAL A 4 -4.22 -4.54 -4.53
C VAL A 4 -3.65 -5.87 -5.00
N ARG A 5 -2.60 -6.38 -4.36
CA ARG A 5 -2.00 -7.69 -4.69
C ARG A 5 -3.00 -8.83 -4.48
N ALA A 6 -3.70 -8.83 -3.34
CA ALA A 6 -4.73 -9.84 -3.06
C ALA A 6 -5.85 -9.82 -4.10
N GLN A 7 -6.30 -8.63 -4.49
CA GLN A 7 -7.33 -8.48 -5.51
C GLN A 7 -6.84 -8.89 -6.89
N ALA A 8 -5.58 -8.60 -7.23
CA ALA A 8 -4.98 -9.04 -8.49
C ALA A 8 -4.93 -10.57 -8.60
N VAL A 9 -4.51 -11.26 -7.54
CA VAL A 9 -4.52 -12.72 -7.49
C VAL A 9 -5.95 -13.27 -7.67
N ALA A 10 -6.95 -12.69 -7.01
CA ALA A 10 -8.36 -13.07 -7.17
C ALA A 10 -8.88 -12.85 -8.59
N GLN A 11 -8.28 -11.94 -9.37
CA GLN A 11 -8.61 -11.67 -10.78
C GLN A 11 -7.76 -12.48 -11.78
N GLY A 12 -6.96 -13.43 -11.30
CA GLY A 12 -6.19 -14.33 -12.16
C GLY A 12 -4.81 -13.84 -12.57
N TYR A 13 -4.29 -12.77 -11.93
CA TYR A 13 -2.89 -12.36 -12.07
C TYR A 13 -2.01 -13.27 -11.22
N ALA A 14 -1.63 -14.43 -11.76
CA ALA A 14 -0.97 -15.50 -11.02
C ALA A 14 0.55 -15.30 -10.87
N GLU A 15 1.16 -14.54 -11.77
CA GLU A 15 2.60 -14.25 -11.75
C GLU A 15 2.85 -12.83 -11.24
N ARG A 16 3.94 -12.65 -10.49
CA ARG A 16 4.36 -11.35 -9.99
C ARG A 16 5.86 -11.19 -10.18
N GLU A 17 6.24 -10.14 -10.89
CA GLU A 17 7.61 -9.71 -11.07
C GLU A 17 7.83 -8.39 -10.30
N VAL A 18 8.96 -8.24 -9.61
CA VAL A 18 9.24 -7.08 -8.78
C VAL A 18 10.53 -6.43 -9.24
N PHE A 19 10.45 -5.15 -9.55
CA PHE A 19 11.58 -4.29 -9.88
C PHE A 19 11.78 -3.27 -8.77
N GLU A 20 12.98 -3.19 -8.22
CA GLU A 20 13.35 -2.22 -7.19
C GLU A 20 14.23 -1.14 -7.82
N ALA A 21 13.60 -0.01 -8.17
CA ALA A 21 14.26 1.11 -8.80
C ALA A 21 14.85 2.04 -7.72
N ASP A 22 15.94 1.58 -7.11
CA ASP A 22 16.72 2.34 -6.14
C ASP A 22 17.98 2.90 -6.80
N GLY A 23 18.14 4.23 -6.73
CA GLY A 23 19.30 4.93 -7.24
C GLY A 23 19.33 5.17 -8.75
N ARG A 24 20.53 5.54 -9.24
CA ARG A 24 20.74 5.98 -10.63
C ARG A 24 21.06 4.85 -11.61
N SER A 25 21.30 3.65 -11.11
CA SER A 25 21.78 2.51 -11.92
C SER A 25 20.68 1.51 -12.27
N PHE A 26 19.42 1.84 -12.03
CA PHE A 26 18.31 0.96 -12.36
C PHE A 26 18.15 0.84 -13.89
N ASP A 27 18.01 -0.37 -14.37
CA ASP A 27 17.85 -0.69 -15.80
C ASP A 27 16.37 -0.51 -16.22
N TRP A 28 16.03 0.70 -16.64
CA TRP A 28 14.71 1.02 -17.16
C TRP A 28 14.38 0.32 -18.48
N ALA A 29 15.40 -0.02 -19.28
CA ALA A 29 15.21 -0.76 -20.51
C ALA A 29 14.80 -2.23 -20.24
N ALA A 30 15.34 -2.85 -19.21
CA ALA A 30 14.91 -4.17 -18.77
C ALA A 30 13.44 -4.17 -18.31
N LEU A 31 13.02 -3.15 -17.56
CA LEU A 31 11.62 -2.99 -17.18
C LEU A 31 10.72 -2.81 -18.42
N GLU A 32 11.09 -1.95 -19.36
CA GLU A 32 10.34 -1.76 -20.60
C GLU A 32 10.22 -3.05 -21.42
N ALA A 33 11.31 -3.81 -21.52
CA ALA A 33 11.30 -5.12 -22.18
C ALA A 33 10.36 -6.11 -21.47
N SER A 34 10.35 -6.10 -20.12
CA SER A 34 9.43 -6.93 -19.33
C SER A 34 7.97 -6.61 -19.63
N PHE A 35 7.55 -5.36 -19.86
CA PHE A 35 6.17 -5.04 -20.20
C PHE A 35 5.68 -5.73 -21.48
N ARG A 36 6.58 -5.98 -22.43
CA ARG A 36 6.27 -6.57 -23.75
C ARG A 36 6.55 -8.08 -23.81
N ALA A 37 7.31 -8.62 -22.88
CA ALA A 37 7.64 -10.04 -22.87
C ALA A 37 6.40 -10.86 -22.49
N PRO A 38 6.01 -11.87 -23.25
CA PRO A 38 4.92 -12.74 -22.85
C PRO A 38 5.30 -13.56 -21.62
N SER A 39 4.37 -13.77 -20.69
CA SER A 39 4.56 -14.75 -19.64
C SER A 39 4.50 -16.16 -20.21
N LEU A 40 5.41 -17.03 -19.75
CA LEU A 40 5.44 -18.44 -20.14
C LEU A 40 4.53 -19.31 -19.25
N PHE A 41 4.14 -18.80 -18.08
CA PHE A 41 3.47 -19.58 -17.02
C PHE A 41 2.10 -19.07 -16.64
N ALA A 42 1.78 -17.82 -16.98
CA ALA A 42 0.52 -17.21 -16.62
C ALA A 42 -0.06 -16.37 -17.76
N SER A 43 -1.39 -16.35 -17.88
CA SER A 43 -2.10 -15.50 -18.84
C SER A 43 -2.15 -14.04 -18.42
N ARG A 44 -1.93 -13.75 -17.13
CA ARG A 44 -1.93 -12.41 -16.53
C ARG A 44 -0.88 -12.32 -15.43
N ARG A 45 -0.22 -11.18 -15.35
CA ARG A 45 0.85 -10.93 -14.37
C ARG A 45 0.83 -9.52 -13.79
N VAL A 46 1.34 -9.41 -12.58
CA VAL A 46 1.60 -8.14 -11.92
C VAL A 46 3.08 -7.78 -12.11
N ILE A 47 3.35 -6.60 -12.64
CA ILE A 47 4.68 -6.00 -12.62
C ILE A 47 4.67 -4.92 -11.55
N GLU A 48 5.40 -5.14 -10.46
CA GLU A 48 5.52 -4.22 -9.34
C GLU A 48 6.82 -3.43 -9.44
N VAL A 49 6.72 -2.11 -9.54
CA VAL A 49 7.86 -1.20 -9.53
C VAL A 49 7.90 -0.48 -8.20
N ARG A 50 8.96 -0.71 -7.44
CA ARG A 50 9.21 -0.02 -6.19
C ARG A 50 10.13 1.16 -6.42
N LEU A 51 9.65 2.34 -6.07
CA LEU A 51 10.37 3.61 -6.17
C LEU A 51 10.54 4.17 -4.75
N PRO A 52 11.58 3.81 -3.98
CA PRO A 52 11.72 4.26 -2.58
C PRO A 52 11.64 5.77 -2.42
N SER A 53 12.26 6.52 -3.32
CA SER A 53 12.23 7.99 -3.34
C SER A 53 11.00 8.59 -4.04
N ALA A 54 10.10 7.78 -4.60
CA ALA A 54 9.00 8.20 -5.47
C ALA A 54 9.43 9.10 -6.66
N LYS A 55 10.68 8.96 -7.10
CA LYS A 55 11.28 9.74 -8.20
C LYS A 55 11.86 8.81 -9.26
N PRO A 56 11.13 8.54 -10.34
CA PRO A 56 11.64 7.65 -11.40
C PRO A 56 12.78 8.28 -12.24
N GLY A 57 13.04 9.56 -12.08
CA GLY A 57 13.96 10.29 -12.96
C GLY A 57 13.38 10.49 -14.35
N LYS A 58 14.21 11.03 -15.26
CA LYS A 58 13.76 11.34 -16.63
C LYS A 58 13.43 10.07 -17.44
N GLU A 59 14.30 9.08 -17.35
CA GLU A 59 14.18 7.82 -18.09
C GLU A 59 13.00 7.00 -17.58
N GLY A 60 12.88 6.81 -16.25
CA GLY A 60 11.76 6.09 -15.67
C GLY A 60 10.42 6.79 -15.89
N ALA A 61 10.38 8.12 -15.87
CA ALA A 61 9.17 8.86 -16.21
C ALA A 61 8.73 8.61 -17.66
N ALA A 62 9.68 8.51 -18.60
CA ALA A 62 9.38 8.18 -19.98
C ALA A 62 8.84 6.75 -20.13
N VAL A 63 9.50 5.77 -19.51
CA VAL A 63 9.09 4.34 -19.54
C VAL A 63 7.69 4.15 -18.94
N LEU A 64 7.43 4.74 -17.78
CA LEU A 64 6.12 4.65 -17.11
C LEU A 64 5.01 5.35 -17.92
N SER A 65 5.31 6.49 -18.53
CA SER A 65 4.35 7.18 -19.39
C SER A 65 4.04 6.38 -20.67
N ALA A 66 5.06 5.80 -21.32
CA ALA A 66 4.89 4.97 -22.51
C ALA A 66 4.04 3.72 -22.22
N PHE A 67 4.20 3.09 -21.05
CA PHE A 67 3.31 2.00 -20.61
C PHE A 67 1.85 2.45 -20.57
N CYS A 68 1.58 3.66 -20.07
CA CYS A 68 0.22 4.18 -19.94
C CYS A 68 -0.43 4.56 -21.29
N GLU A 69 0.35 4.78 -22.33
CA GLU A 69 -0.19 5.06 -23.67
C GLU A 69 -0.84 3.83 -24.31
N GLN A 70 -0.28 2.65 -24.07
CA GLN A 70 -0.79 1.37 -24.57
C GLN A 70 -0.55 0.26 -23.53
N PRO A 71 -1.31 0.24 -22.42
CA PRO A 71 -1.12 -0.75 -21.40
C PRO A 71 -1.53 -2.13 -21.92
N PRO A 72 -0.68 -3.17 -21.78
CA PRO A 72 -1.04 -4.54 -22.18
C PRO A 72 -2.20 -5.09 -21.32
N ASP A 73 -3.12 -5.80 -21.92
CA ASP A 73 -4.32 -6.35 -21.25
C ASP A 73 -3.99 -7.43 -20.20
N ASP A 74 -2.81 -8.05 -20.33
CA ASP A 74 -2.32 -9.11 -19.46
C ASP A 74 -1.40 -8.62 -18.32
N VAL A 75 -1.08 -7.33 -18.26
CA VAL A 75 -0.18 -6.74 -17.29
C VAL A 75 -0.88 -5.74 -16.39
N LEU A 76 -0.85 -5.99 -15.09
CA LEU A 76 -1.17 -5.01 -14.06
C LEU A 76 0.12 -4.36 -13.57
N LEU A 77 0.29 -3.08 -13.83
CA LEU A 77 1.40 -2.30 -13.29
C LEU A 77 1.05 -1.75 -11.90
N LEU A 78 1.82 -2.11 -10.90
CA LEU A 78 1.73 -1.58 -9.54
C LEU A 78 2.99 -0.77 -9.20
N VAL A 79 2.88 0.54 -9.15
CA VAL A 79 3.99 1.42 -8.72
C VAL A 79 3.81 1.78 -7.25
N THR A 80 4.84 1.55 -6.44
CA THR A 80 4.84 1.92 -5.02
C THR A 80 6.00 2.84 -4.69
N GLY A 81 5.78 3.81 -3.79
CA GLY A 81 6.81 4.73 -3.31
C GLY A 81 6.62 5.01 -1.82
N ASN A 82 7.71 5.26 -1.10
CA ASN A 82 7.67 5.50 0.34
C ASN A 82 7.49 6.99 0.68
N GLU A 83 7.99 7.86 -0.19
CA GLU A 83 7.93 9.31 0.02
C GLU A 83 7.20 9.96 -1.14
N TRP A 84 6.08 10.59 -0.85
CA TRP A 84 5.34 11.32 -1.87
C TRP A 84 5.16 12.78 -1.48
N SER A 85 5.38 13.66 -2.44
CA SER A 85 5.01 15.06 -2.37
C SER A 85 4.54 15.54 -3.74
N ARG A 86 3.88 16.69 -3.80
CA ARG A 86 3.46 17.27 -5.09
C ARG A 86 4.63 17.53 -6.04
N GLN A 87 5.83 17.74 -5.51
CA GLN A 87 7.07 17.95 -6.30
C GLN A 87 7.58 16.65 -6.96
N HIS A 88 7.17 15.49 -6.48
CA HIS A 88 7.50 14.19 -7.07
C HIS A 88 6.57 13.82 -8.22
N GLY A 89 5.41 14.47 -8.28
CA GLY A 89 4.46 14.32 -9.38
C GLY A 89 4.98 14.90 -10.70
N GLY A 90 4.39 14.46 -11.78
CA GLY A 90 4.68 14.94 -13.13
C GLY A 90 3.88 14.15 -14.15
N LYS A 91 4.21 14.30 -15.43
CA LYS A 91 3.49 13.63 -16.52
C LYS A 91 3.32 12.13 -16.33
N TRP A 92 4.32 11.45 -15.77
CA TRP A 92 4.27 10.02 -15.50
C TRP A 92 3.17 9.63 -14.49
N SER A 93 3.04 10.40 -13.41
CA SER A 93 2.02 10.13 -12.39
C SER A 93 0.61 10.53 -12.86
N GLU A 94 0.52 11.57 -13.70
CA GLU A 94 -0.72 11.96 -14.37
C GLU A 94 -1.16 10.90 -15.39
N ALA A 95 -0.23 10.33 -16.14
CA ALA A 95 -0.49 9.24 -17.07
C ALA A 95 -1.03 8.00 -16.34
N ILE A 96 -0.39 7.58 -15.22
CA ILE A 96 -0.87 6.48 -14.40
C ILE A 96 -2.28 6.77 -13.86
N ALA A 97 -2.52 7.99 -13.36
CA ALA A 97 -3.84 8.37 -12.85
C ALA A 97 -4.92 8.41 -13.94
N GLY A 98 -4.53 8.64 -15.20
CA GLY A 98 -5.43 8.68 -16.35
C GLY A 98 -5.93 7.32 -16.81
N VAL A 99 -5.10 6.27 -16.69
CA VAL A 99 -5.45 4.89 -17.12
C VAL A 99 -5.77 3.97 -15.94
N GLY A 100 -5.50 4.41 -14.74
CA GLY A 100 -5.65 3.62 -13.53
C GLY A 100 -6.03 4.46 -12.32
N CYS A 101 -5.36 4.22 -11.20
CA CYS A 101 -5.67 4.88 -9.94
C CYS A 101 -4.38 5.23 -9.19
N MET A 102 -4.33 6.41 -8.62
CA MET A 102 -3.26 6.84 -7.73
C MET A 102 -3.79 7.03 -6.31
N VAL A 103 -3.19 6.33 -5.35
CA VAL A 103 -3.54 6.42 -3.93
C VAL A 103 -2.37 6.97 -3.14
N VAL A 104 -2.58 8.05 -2.42
CA VAL A 104 -1.58 8.64 -1.53
C VAL A 104 -1.99 8.40 -0.08
N ALA A 105 -1.16 7.64 0.65
CA ALA A 105 -1.33 7.44 2.08
C ALA A 105 -0.48 8.48 2.82
N TRP A 106 -1.13 9.44 3.46
CA TRP A 106 -0.47 10.44 4.27
C TRP A 106 -0.09 9.88 5.64
N ALA A 107 1.01 10.37 6.20
CA ALA A 107 1.39 10.03 7.57
C ALA A 107 0.29 10.49 8.55
N ILE A 108 -0.12 9.59 9.43
CA ILE A 108 -1.07 9.89 10.51
C ILE A 108 -0.37 10.77 11.54
N LYS A 109 -0.99 11.89 11.87
CA LYS A 109 -0.46 12.81 12.88
C LYS A 109 -0.77 12.29 14.29
N PRO A 110 0.02 12.68 15.31
CA PRO A 110 -0.20 12.20 16.69
C PRO A 110 -1.63 12.36 17.19
N HIS A 111 -2.29 13.47 16.88
CA HIS A 111 -3.68 13.72 17.31
C HIS A 111 -4.73 12.92 16.50
N GLU A 112 -4.35 12.27 15.43
CA GLU A 112 -5.23 11.44 14.58
C GLU A 112 -5.17 9.97 14.96
N ILE A 113 -4.19 9.56 15.77
CA ILE A 113 -3.93 8.14 16.11
C ILE A 113 -5.12 7.49 16.78
N SER A 114 -5.74 8.15 17.77
CA SER A 114 -6.92 7.62 18.47
C SER A 114 -8.08 7.37 17.49
N GLY A 115 -8.35 8.31 16.59
CA GLY A 115 -9.37 8.14 15.55
C GLY A 115 -9.06 7.00 14.58
N TRP A 116 -7.79 6.84 14.22
CA TRP A 116 -7.34 5.74 13.37
C TRP A 116 -7.52 4.38 14.05
N ILE A 117 -7.16 4.27 15.34
CA ILE A 117 -7.35 3.05 16.16
C ILE A 117 -8.83 2.71 16.24
N GLU A 118 -9.69 3.67 16.55
CA GLU A 118 -11.13 3.47 16.64
C GLU A 118 -11.71 2.94 15.33
N GLN A 119 -11.34 3.54 14.20
CA GLN A 119 -11.77 3.09 12.88
C GLN A 119 -11.28 1.67 12.58
N ARG A 120 -10.05 1.34 12.95
CA ARG A 120 -9.48 0.01 12.73
C ARG A 120 -10.17 -1.05 13.59
N LEU A 121 -10.45 -0.78 14.88
CA LEU A 121 -11.24 -1.65 15.74
C LEU A 121 -12.62 -1.93 15.13
N ARG A 122 -13.33 -0.89 14.71
CA ARG A 122 -14.64 -1.03 14.05
C ARG A 122 -14.58 -1.87 12.79
N SER A 123 -13.55 -1.70 11.97
CA SER A 123 -13.37 -2.49 10.74
C SER A 123 -13.11 -3.98 11.00
N ARG A 124 -12.73 -4.33 12.23
CA ARG A 124 -12.52 -5.69 12.72
C ARG A 124 -13.69 -6.23 13.55
N GLY A 125 -14.80 -5.48 13.63
CA GLY A 125 -15.99 -5.88 14.37
C GLY A 125 -15.93 -5.59 15.88
N LEU A 126 -14.91 -4.86 16.34
CA LEU A 126 -14.77 -4.46 17.75
C LEU A 126 -15.20 -3.00 17.94
N ALA A 127 -15.85 -2.73 19.06
CA ALA A 127 -16.12 -1.39 19.54
C ALA A 127 -15.32 -1.15 20.83
N ALA A 128 -14.76 0.04 21.00
CA ALA A 128 -14.08 0.43 22.23
C ALA A 128 -14.60 1.78 22.71
N ASP A 129 -14.62 1.96 24.02
CA ASP A 129 -14.89 3.28 24.57
C ASP A 129 -13.68 4.21 24.39
N ARG A 130 -13.88 5.51 24.66
CA ARG A 130 -12.86 6.52 24.46
C ARG A 130 -11.61 6.28 25.32
N GLU A 131 -11.82 5.77 26.52
CA GLU A 131 -10.75 5.54 27.50
C GLU A 131 -9.88 4.35 27.06
N ALA A 132 -10.48 3.26 26.59
CA ALA A 132 -9.80 2.11 26.01
C ALA A 132 -8.99 2.49 24.76
N VAL A 133 -9.56 3.30 23.87
CA VAL A 133 -8.85 3.81 22.67
C VAL A 133 -7.66 4.66 23.06
N GLN A 134 -7.80 5.53 24.09
CA GLN A 134 -6.70 6.38 24.54
C GLN A 134 -5.57 5.56 25.18
N LEU A 135 -5.91 4.57 26.01
CA LEU A 135 -4.91 3.65 26.59
C LEU A 135 -4.10 2.94 25.50
N LEU A 136 -4.76 2.47 24.45
CA LEU A 136 -4.06 1.84 23.34
C LEU A 136 -3.18 2.83 22.59
N ALA A 137 -3.68 4.06 22.33
CA ALA A 137 -2.93 5.10 21.67
C ALA A 137 -1.66 5.48 22.44
N ASP A 138 -1.75 5.60 23.77
CA ASP A 138 -0.61 5.89 24.64
C ASP A 138 0.41 4.74 24.66
N ARG A 139 -0.06 3.49 24.69
CA ARG A 139 0.80 2.29 24.68
C ARG A 139 1.62 2.16 23.39
N VAL A 140 1.07 2.54 22.26
CA VAL A 140 1.75 2.38 20.96
C VAL A 140 2.64 3.57 20.59
N GLU A 141 2.60 4.68 21.32
CA GLU A 141 3.48 5.85 21.17
C GLU A 141 3.64 6.33 19.71
N GLY A 142 2.57 6.29 18.94
CA GLY A 142 2.57 6.70 17.54
C GLY A 142 3.00 5.61 16.53
N ASN A 143 3.37 4.44 16.97
CA ASN A 143 3.73 3.33 16.09
C ASN A 143 2.47 2.66 15.52
N LEU A 144 2.09 3.03 14.31
CA LEU A 144 0.89 2.50 13.64
C LEU A 144 0.96 0.99 13.37
N LEU A 145 2.17 0.43 13.17
CA LEU A 145 2.31 -1.01 12.99
C LEU A 145 2.03 -1.74 14.31
N ALA A 146 2.57 -1.24 15.40
CA ALA A 146 2.26 -1.77 16.73
C ALA A 146 0.76 -1.64 17.02
N ALA A 147 0.15 -0.49 16.74
CA ALA A 147 -1.29 -0.30 16.89
C ALA A 147 -2.10 -1.31 16.07
N ALA A 148 -1.69 -1.56 14.83
CA ALA A 148 -2.35 -2.55 13.98
C ALA A 148 -2.26 -3.96 14.55
N GLN A 149 -1.08 -4.35 15.04
CA GLN A 149 -0.84 -5.66 15.64
C GLN A 149 -1.62 -5.84 16.97
N GLU A 150 -1.67 -4.80 17.81
CA GLU A 150 -2.47 -4.83 19.03
C GLU A 150 -3.96 -4.98 18.72
N VAL A 151 -4.49 -4.26 17.73
CA VAL A 151 -5.88 -4.45 17.29
C VAL A 151 -6.12 -5.87 16.79
N ASP A 152 -5.22 -6.42 15.97
CA ASP A 152 -5.36 -7.79 15.44
C ASP A 152 -5.29 -8.84 16.57
N LYS A 153 -4.47 -8.61 17.61
CA LYS A 153 -4.41 -9.41 18.84
C LYS A 153 -5.72 -9.31 19.65
N LEU A 154 -6.25 -8.11 19.83
CA LEU A 154 -7.52 -7.91 20.52
C LEU A 154 -8.68 -8.65 19.85
N VAL A 155 -8.72 -8.70 18.53
CA VAL A 155 -9.71 -9.49 17.77
C VAL A 155 -9.67 -10.98 18.15
N LEU A 156 -8.49 -11.51 18.43
CA LEU A 156 -8.31 -12.92 18.78
C LEU A 156 -8.63 -13.22 20.25
N LEU A 157 -8.45 -12.24 21.13
CA LEU A 157 -8.54 -12.43 22.58
C LEU A 157 -9.84 -11.89 23.19
N ALA A 158 -10.55 -11.02 22.49
CA ALA A 158 -11.79 -10.46 23.00
C ALA A 158 -12.93 -11.46 22.85
N ASP A 159 -13.51 -11.85 23.99
CA ASP A 159 -14.72 -12.67 24.03
C ASP A 159 -15.98 -11.84 23.73
N ASP A 160 -15.88 -10.53 23.82
CA ASP A 160 -16.97 -9.57 23.59
C ASP A 160 -16.61 -8.57 22.48
N THR A 161 -17.62 -8.06 21.81
CA THR A 161 -17.46 -7.07 20.73
C THR A 161 -17.19 -5.67 21.25
N ARG A 162 -17.29 -5.44 22.56
CA ARG A 162 -17.08 -4.14 23.22
C ARG A 162 -15.95 -4.21 24.25
N LEU A 163 -14.98 -3.31 24.08
CA LEU A 163 -13.82 -3.17 24.95
C LEU A 163 -13.94 -1.88 25.75
N ASP A 164 -13.89 -2.00 27.08
CA ASP A 164 -13.69 -0.87 28.01
C ASP A 164 -12.21 -0.80 28.45
N ALA A 165 -11.89 0.26 29.21
CA ALA A 165 -10.53 0.47 29.70
C ALA A 165 -10.02 -0.67 30.60
N ALA A 166 -10.88 -1.26 31.41
CA ALA A 166 -10.50 -2.35 32.30
C ALA A 166 -10.12 -3.60 31.48
N ARG A 167 -10.96 -3.97 30.53
CA ARG A 167 -10.70 -5.11 29.64
C ARG A 167 -9.47 -4.88 28.75
N MET A 168 -9.24 -3.63 28.32
CA MET A 168 -8.03 -3.28 27.54
C MET A 168 -6.73 -3.42 28.34
N GLN A 169 -6.78 -3.30 29.68
CA GLN A 169 -5.61 -3.50 30.54
C GLN A 169 -5.31 -4.98 30.83
N GLU A 170 -6.33 -5.83 30.80
CA GLU A 170 -6.19 -7.27 31.02
C GLU A 170 -5.64 -8.03 29.80
N LEU A 171 -5.89 -7.50 28.60
CA LEU A 171 -5.49 -8.08 27.30
C LEU A 171 -4.15 -7.53 26.79
#